data_5d5383a7a8750a1735253fb93568ae97
#
_entry.id   5d5383a7a8750a1735253fb93568ae97
#
_cell.length_a   1.000
_cell.length_b   1.000
_cell.length_c   1.000
_cell.angle_alpha   90.00
_cell.angle_beta   90.00
_cell.angle_gamma   90.00
#
_symmetry.space_group_name_H-M   'P 1'
#
loop_
_entity.id
_entity.type
_entity.pdbx_description
1 polymer ?
#
loop_
_entity_poly.entity_id
_entity_poly.type
_entity_poly.pdbx_seq_one_letter_code
_entity_poly.pdbx_strand_id
1 'polypeptide(L)'
;MLSRLNSESEGVLTPGSFLSAVDSVGINDKFDYYIFEKNCKWISNDKKQREQYKYTINFSRSTLCEPQFAEKIIAIAQKYDLNFSCLAVEILEDKNITFDARKQMIDNLSVLKEKGISILLDDFGSGYTTFGDLQNLDISVVKIDKTITQNSVTDTGFIILKNIIRTAGDIGFKTLCEGIETKEQEEAVIKAGCDLLQGFYYYRPMPVAQLEKVFNENSGGV
;
A
#
# COMPACT_ATOMS: atom_id res chain seq x y z
N MET A 1 -2.35 3.56 -4.45
CA MET A 1 -3.26 4.44 -5.25
C MET A 1 -4.69 4.18 -4.82
N LEU A 2 -5.50 5.23 -4.62
CA LEU A 2 -6.86 5.12 -4.10
C LEU A 2 -7.89 5.22 -5.22
N SER A 3 -8.73 4.20 -5.37
CA SER A 3 -9.84 4.20 -6.35
C SER A 3 -10.92 5.21 -5.98
N ARG A 4 -11.61 5.75 -6.98
CA ARG A 4 -12.80 6.57 -6.85
C ARG A 4 -13.80 6.14 -7.91
N LEU A 5 -15.07 6.03 -7.53
CA LEU A 5 -16.17 5.75 -8.44
C LEU A 5 -16.89 7.06 -8.75
N ASN A 6 -17.04 7.37 -10.03
CA ASN A 6 -17.84 8.52 -10.46
C ASN A 6 -19.26 8.06 -10.75
N SER A 7 -20.19 8.44 -9.89
CA SER A 7 -21.63 8.16 -10.02
C SER A 7 -22.34 9.36 -10.65
N GLU A 8 -23.22 9.12 -11.59
CA GLU A 8 -24.02 10.18 -12.22
C GLU A 8 -24.96 10.87 -11.23
N SER A 9 -25.47 10.13 -10.24
CA SER A 9 -26.43 10.64 -9.26
C SER A 9 -25.79 11.16 -7.98
N GLU A 10 -24.65 10.61 -7.55
CA GLU A 10 -24.04 10.88 -6.24
C GLU A 10 -22.64 11.54 -6.33
N GLY A 11 -22.14 11.76 -7.55
CA GLY A 11 -20.83 12.35 -7.77
C GLY A 11 -19.69 11.37 -7.48
N VAL A 12 -18.58 11.86 -6.93
CA VAL A 12 -17.39 11.06 -6.66
C VAL A 12 -17.48 10.32 -5.33
N LEU A 13 -17.59 8.99 -5.40
CA LEU A 13 -17.65 8.10 -4.24
C LEU A 13 -16.27 7.62 -3.81
N THR A 14 -16.08 7.52 -2.49
CA THR A 14 -14.87 6.94 -1.88
C THR A 14 -14.97 5.42 -1.78
N PRO A 15 -13.85 4.68 -1.63
CA PRO A 15 -13.86 3.22 -1.50
C PRO A 15 -14.83 2.70 -0.44
N GLY A 16 -14.89 3.34 0.73
CA GLY A 16 -15.81 2.95 1.81
C GLY A 16 -17.29 3.00 1.44
N SER A 17 -17.66 3.77 0.39
CA SER A 17 -19.05 3.88 -0.04
C SER A 17 -19.48 2.83 -1.06
N PHE A 18 -18.53 2.20 -1.80
CA PHE A 18 -18.89 1.28 -2.88
C PHE A 18 -18.24 -0.12 -2.80
N LEU A 19 -17.14 -0.30 -2.05
CA LEU A 19 -16.46 -1.60 -1.99
C LEU A 19 -17.33 -2.70 -1.39
N SER A 20 -18.19 -2.37 -0.41
CA SER A 20 -19.15 -3.35 0.13
C SER A 20 -20.15 -3.86 -0.92
N ALA A 21 -20.54 -3.01 -1.87
CA ALA A 21 -21.37 -3.41 -3.00
C ALA A 21 -20.60 -4.31 -3.99
N VAL A 22 -19.34 -3.98 -4.29
CA VAL A 22 -18.45 -4.81 -5.12
C VAL A 22 -18.30 -6.20 -4.51
N ASP A 23 -18.09 -6.28 -3.19
CA ASP A 23 -17.96 -7.53 -2.45
C ASP A 23 -19.26 -8.34 -2.46
N SER A 24 -20.39 -7.69 -2.20
CA SER A 24 -21.71 -8.36 -2.16
C SER A 24 -22.13 -8.99 -3.50
N VAL A 25 -21.65 -8.42 -4.62
CA VAL A 25 -21.89 -8.94 -5.97
C VAL A 25 -20.84 -9.97 -6.39
N GLY A 26 -19.74 -10.09 -5.62
CA GLY A 26 -18.68 -11.08 -5.87
C GLY A 26 -17.84 -10.81 -7.11
N ILE A 27 -17.56 -9.52 -7.39
CA ILE A 27 -16.75 -9.09 -8.54
C ILE A 27 -15.43 -8.45 -8.12
N ASN A 28 -14.94 -8.75 -6.92
CA ASN A 28 -13.70 -8.18 -6.36
C ASN A 28 -12.51 -8.37 -7.30
N ASP A 29 -12.34 -9.57 -7.83
CA ASP A 29 -11.27 -9.93 -8.74
C ASP A 29 -11.29 -9.05 -10.01
N LYS A 30 -12.45 -8.93 -10.64
CA LYS A 30 -12.60 -8.10 -11.85
C LYS A 30 -12.33 -6.63 -11.57
N PHE A 31 -12.79 -6.15 -10.43
CA PHE A 31 -12.56 -4.77 -10.00
C PHE A 31 -11.07 -4.52 -9.75
N ASP A 32 -10.41 -5.39 -8.98
CA ASP A 32 -9.01 -5.27 -8.60
C ASP A 32 -8.09 -5.29 -9.84
N TYR A 33 -8.28 -6.27 -10.74
CA TYR A 33 -7.50 -6.33 -11.98
C TYR A 33 -7.76 -5.13 -12.90
N TYR A 34 -9.01 -4.66 -12.99
CA TYR A 34 -9.35 -3.46 -13.75
C TYR A 34 -8.62 -2.22 -13.20
N ILE A 35 -8.65 -2.01 -11.88
CA ILE A 35 -7.95 -0.90 -11.25
C ILE A 35 -6.44 -1.03 -11.44
N PHE A 36 -5.88 -2.22 -11.27
CA PHE A 36 -4.47 -2.47 -11.49
C PHE A 36 -4.06 -2.15 -12.94
N GLU A 37 -4.80 -2.64 -13.91
CA GLU A 37 -4.53 -2.38 -15.34
C GLU A 37 -4.63 -0.89 -15.68
N LYS A 38 -5.61 -0.17 -15.13
CA LYS A 38 -5.73 1.29 -15.30
C LYS A 38 -4.49 2.01 -14.76
N ASN A 39 -3.99 1.60 -13.61
CA ASN A 39 -2.77 2.17 -13.04
C ASN A 39 -1.54 1.87 -13.90
N CYS A 40 -1.37 0.63 -14.36
CA CYS A 40 -0.29 0.26 -15.26
C CYS A 40 -0.31 1.09 -16.56
N LYS A 41 -1.49 1.22 -17.17
CA LYS A 41 -1.66 2.05 -18.36
C LYS A 41 -1.30 3.51 -18.10
N TRP A 42 -1.71 4.07 -16.95
CA TRP A 42 -1.37 5.44 -16.61
C TRP A 42 0.14 5.62 -16.38
N ILE A 43 0.80 4.71 -15.66
CA ILE A 43 2.25 4.75 -15.45
C ILE A 43 2.99 4.69 -16.79
N SER A 44 2.55 3.83 -17.72
CA SER A 44 3.19 3.65 -19.03
C SER A 44 3.12 4.85 -19.96
N ASN A 45 2.19 5.79 -19.75
CA ASN A 45 2.07 6.99 -20.57
C ASN A 45 3.27 7.95 -20.43
N ASP A 46 4.00 7.89 -19.31
CA ASP A 46 5.23 8.65 -19.10
C ASP A 46 6.18 7.88 -18.18
N LYS A 47 6.73 6.78 -18.69
CA LYS A 47 7.62 5.90 -17.93
C LYS A 47 8.82 6.63 -17.36
N LYS A 48 9.47 7.49 -18.16
CA LYS A 48 10.70 8.17 -17.76
C LYS A 48 10.52 8.96 -16.46
N GLN A 49 9.38 9.60 -16.29
CA GLN A 49 9.05 10.36 -15.09
C GLN A 49 8.43 9.46 -14.02
N ARG A 50 7.49 8.58 -14.40
CA ARG A 50 6.61 7.88 -13.43
C ARG A 50 7.26 6.64 -12.82
N GLU A 51 8.11 5.91 -13.52
CA GLU A 51 8.81 4.75 -12.94
C GLU A 51 9.88 5.12 -11.88
N GLN A 52 10.13 6.40 -11.65
CA GLN A 52 10.96 6.88 -10.54
C GLN A 52 10.25 6.78 -9.18
N TYR A 53 8.92 6.64 -9.19
CA TYR A 53 8.09 6.56 -7.99
C TYR A 53 7.61 5.13 -7.76
N LYS A 54 7.23 4.84 -6.52
CA LYS A 54 6.61 3.56 -6.16
C LYS A 54 5.11 3.74 -6.02
N TYR A 55 4.35 2.86 -6.66
CA TYR A 55 2.89 2.89 -6.67
C TYR A 55 2.35 1.71 -5.87
N THR A 56 1.68 2.00 -4.77
CA THR A 56 1.04 1.01 -3.92
C THR A 56 -0.38 0.78 -4.38
N ILE A 57 -0.79 -0.48 -4.49
CA ILE A 57 -2.10 -0.89 -4.97
C ILE A 57 -2.68 -1.89 -3.99
N ASN A 58 -3.89 -1.60 -3.51
CA ASN A 58 -4.65 -2.49 -2.65
C ASN A 58 -5.36 -3.54 -3.49
N PHE A 59 -5.39 -4.77 -2.98
CA PHE A 59 -6.16 -5.87 -3.53
C PHE A 59 -7.05 -6.47 -2.45
N SER A 60 -8.24 -6.91 -2.85
CA SER A 60 -9.10 -7.68 -1.97
C SER A 60 -8.43 -9.02 -1.63
N ARG A 61 -8.73 -9.53 -0.46
CA ARG A 61 -8.18 -10.81 -0.03
C ARG A 61 -8.57 -11.94 -0.97
N SER A 62 -9.83 -11.99 -1.39
CA SER A 62 -10.31 -13.00 -2.33
C SER A 62 -9.45 -13.05 -3.58
N THR A 63 -9.08 -11.89 -4.12
CA THR A 63 -8.21 -11.76 -5.29
C THR A 63 -6.79 -12.22 -5.00
N LEU A 64 -6.22 -11.84 -3.85
CA LEU A 64 -4.85 -12.28 -3.43
C LEU A 64 -4.73 -13.80 -3.31
N CYS A 65 -5.82 -14.48 -2.95
CA CYS A 65 -5.87 -15.93 -2.78
C CYS A 65 -6.19 -16.72 -4.07
N GLU A 66 -6.40 -16.03 -5.21
CA GLU A 66 -6.61 -16.72 -6.48
C GLU A 66 -5.34 -17.45 -6.92
N PRO A 67 -5.42 -18.71 -7.40
CA PRO A 67 -4.24 -19.48 -7.83
C PRO A 67 -3.41 -18.79 -8.92
N GLN A 68 -4.04 -17.98 -9.77
CA GLN A 68 -3.39 -17.28 -10.91
C GLN A 68 -3.15 -15.79 -10.63
N PHE A 69 -3.26 -15.33 -9.40
CA PHE A 69 -3.12 -13.90 -9.07
C PHE A 69 -1.76 -13.34 -9.51
N ALA A 70 -0.67 -13.96 -9.08
CA ALA A 70 0.68 -13.48 -9.41
C ALA A 70 0.93 -13.45 -10.93
N GLU A 71 0.53 -14.48 -11.63
CA GLU A 71 0.67 -14.58 -13.09
C GLU A 71 -0.09 -13.46 -13.82
N LYS A 72 -1.34 -13.20 -13.40
CA LYS A 72 -2.16 -12.12 -13.97
C LYS A 72 -1.55 -10.74 -13.73
N ILE A 73 -1.07 -10.47 -12.51
CA ILE A 73 -0.40 -9.20 -12.17
C ILE A 73 0.85 -9.00 -13.03
N ILE A 74 1.69 -10.02 -13.14
CA ILE A 74 2.90 -9.99 -13.96
C ILE A 74 2.54 -9.76 -15.43
N ALA A 75 1.57 -10.49 -15.97
CA ALA A 75 1.15 -10.35 -17.37
C ALA A 75 0.59 -8.95 -17.69
N ILE A 76 -0.22 -8.37 -16.77
CA ILE A 76 -0.73 -7.02 -16.94
C ILE A 76 0.43 -6.01 -16.91
N ALA A 77 1.35 -6.09 -15.98
CA ALA A 77 2.48 -5.17 -15.90
C ALA A 77 3.41 -5.28 -17.14
N GLN A 78 3.66 -6.50 -17.63
CA GLN A 78 4.42 -6.78 -18.85
C GLN A 78 3.72 -6.22 -20.11
N LYS A 79 2.40 -6.32 -20.20
CA LYS A 79 1.61 -5.74 -21.31
C LYS A 79 1.89 -4.24 -21.51
N TYR A 80 2.18 -3.54 -20.44
CA TYR A 80 2.51 -2.10 -20.44
C TYR A 80 4.02 -1.86 -20.34
N ASP A 81 4.83 -2.92 -20.39
CA ASP A 81 6.30 -2.87 -20.36
C ASP A 81 6.81 -2.05 -19.15
N LEU A 82 6.26 -2.28 -17.97
CA LEU A 82 6.64 -1.58 -16.73
C LEU A 82 7.80 -2.24 -16.01
N ASN A 83 8.63 -1.40 -15.38
CA ASN A 83 9.58 -1.87 -14.40
C ASN A 83 8.84 -2.30 -13.13
N PHE A 84 8.94 -3.58 -12.77
CA PHE A 84 8.27 -4.13 -11.59
C PHE A 84 8.66 -3.45 -10.28
N SER A 85 9.87 -2.89 -10.20
CA SER A 85 10.34 -2.18 -9.00
C SER A 85 9.52 -0.93 -8.66
N CYS A 86 8.77 -0.35 -9.63
CA CYS A 86 7.87 0.77 -9.34
C CYS A 86 6.52 0.34 -8.77
N LEU A 87 6.23 -0.96 -8.72
CA LEU A 87 4.96 -1.51 -8.24
C LEU A 87 5.07 -2.06 -6.82
N ALA A 88 3.99 -1.93 -6.08
CA ALA A 88 3.87 -2.51 -4.75
C ALA A 88 2.42 -2.96 -4.47
N VAL A 89 2.29 -4.12 -3.84
CA VAL A 89 1.01 -4.69 -3.40
C VAL A 89 0.85 -4.43 -1.92
N GLU A 90 -0.27 -3.81 -1.54
CA GLU A 90 -0.67 -3.64 -0.14
C GLU A 90 -1.58 -4.78 0.27
N ILE A 91 -1.28 -5.41 1.39
CA ILE A 91 -2.06 -6.48 1.98
C ILE A 91 -2.59 -6.05 3.34
N LEU A 92 -3.88 -6.24 3.55
CA LEU A 92 -4.50 -6.12 4.86
C LEU A 92 -4.36 -7.44 5.61
N GLU A 93 -4.03 -7.38 6.88
CA GLU A 93 -4.09 -8.56 7.71
C GLU A 93 -5.53 -8.88 8.11
N ASP A 94 -5.86 -10.19 8.14
CA ASP A 94 -7.11 -10.68 8.66
C ASP A 94 -6.97 -12.11 9.19
N LYS A 95 -7.59 -12.36 10.33
CA LYS A 95 -7.57 -13.67 11.01
C LYS A 95 -8.52 -14.69 10.41
N ASN A 96 -9.45 -14.26 9.55
CA ASN A 96 -10.53 -15.11 9.03
C ASN A 96 -10.20 -15.75 7.67
N ILE A 97 -8.96 -16.16 7.46
CA ILE A 97 -8.52 -16.84 6.24
C ILE A 97 -8.28 -18.32 6.54
N THR A 98 -8.74 -19.20 5.67
CA THR A 98 -8.44 -20.64 5.79
C THR A 98 -6.95 -20.90 5.57
N PHE A 99 -6.44 -22.00 6.10
CA PHE A 99 -5.03 -22.38 5.95
C PHE A 99 -4.61 -22.44 4.48
N ASP A 100 -5.42 -23.07 3.63
CA ASP A 100 -5.12 -23.23 2.20
C ASP A 100 -5.12 -21.89 1.46
N ALA A 101 -6.09 -21.02 1.73
CA ALA A 101 -6.14 -19.70 1.14
C ALA A 101 -4.95 -18.81 1.57
N ARG A 102 -4.54 -18.90 2.85
CA ARG A 102 -3.35 -18.22 3.35
C ARG A 102 -2.08 -18.72 2.66
N LYS A 103 -1.94 -20.01 2.50
CA LYS A 103 -0.82 -20.60 1.78
C LYS A 103 -0.75 -20.10 0.34
N GLN A 104 -1.88 -20.14 -0.37
CA GLN A 104 -1.95 -19.65 -1.75
C GLN A 104 -1.59 -18.16 -1.86
N MET A 105 -2.05 -17.33 -0.92
CA MET A 105 -1.68 -15.91 -0.87
C MET A 105 -0.16 -15.75 -0.69
N ILE A 106 0.44 -16.47 0.26
CA ILE A 106 1.89 -16.43 0.51
C ILE A 106 2.67 -16.84 -0.75
N ASP A 107 2.27 -17.91 -1.40
CA ASP A 107 2.91 -18.40 -2.63
C ASP A 107 2.83 -17.32 -3.74
N ASN A 108 1.67 -16.70 -3.93
CA ASN A 108 1.49 -15.60 -4.89
C ASN A 108 2.40 -14.39 -4.57
N LEU A 109 2.44 -13.97 -3.30
CA LEU A 109 3.24 -12.81 -2.88
C LEU A 109 4.74 -13.07 -3.05
N SER A 110 5.20 -14.30 -2.78
CA SER A 110 6.58 -14.70 -3.00
C SER A 110 6.97 -14.60 -4.48
N VAL A 111 6.12 -15.07 -5.39
CA VAL A 111 6.34 -14.94 -6.85
C VAL A 111 6.43 -13.48 -7.28
N LEU A 112 5.55 -12.61 -6.76
CA LEU A 112 5.59 -11.17 -7.07
C LEU A 112 6.89 -10.52 -6.57
N LYS A 113 7.33 -10.88 -5.37
CA LYS A 113 8.56 -10.35 -4.78
C LYS A 113 9.81 -10.78 -5.54
N GLU A 114 9.89 -12.03 -5.98
CA GLU A 114 10.97 -12.53 -6.85
C GLU A 114 11.07 -11.75 -8.17
N LYS A 115 9.97 -11.21 -8.66
CA LYS A 115 9.93 -10.32 -9.83
C LYS A 115 10.30 -8.87 -9.52
N GLY A 116 10.48 -8.50 -8.26
CA GLY A 116 10.85 -7.16 -7.83
C GLY A 116 9.66 -6.27 -7.45
N ILE A 117 8.44 -6.80 -7.39
CA ILE A 117 7.27 -6.09 -6.85
C ILE A 117 7.36 -6.10 -5.32
N SER A 118 7.23 -4.93 -4.69
CA SER A 118 7.29 -4.82 -3.23
C SER A 118 5.98 -5.27 -2.58
N ILE A 119 6.08 -5.89 -1.41
CA ILE A 119 4.91 -6.26 -0.60
C ILE A 119 4.88 -5.36 0.63
N LEU A 120 3.76 -4.70 0.86
CA LEU A 120 3.52 -3.83 2.01
C LEU A 120 2.44 -4.43 2.90
N LEU A 121 2.71 -4.54 4.19
CA LEU A 121 1.70 -4.90 5.18
C LEU A 121 1.05 -3.62 5.70
N ASP A 122 -0.26 -3.52 5.56
CA ASP A 122 -1.05 -2.36 5.95
C ASP A 122 -1.62 -2.47 7.37
N ASP A 123 -1.95 -1.33 7.97
CA ASP A 123 -2.63 -1.17 9.27
C ASP A 123 -1.95 -1.88 10.46
N PHE A 124 -0.61 -2.02 10.46
CA PHE A 124 0.12 -2.65 11.58
C PHE A 124 -0.09 -1.89 12.88
N GLY A 125 -0.59 -2.61 13.89
CA GLY A 125 -0.87 -2.07 15.22
C GLY A 125 -2.31 -1.62 15.44
N SER A 126 -3.19 -1.78 14.45
CA SER A 126 -4.65 -1.58 14.61
C SER A 126 -5.33 -2.64 15.48
N GLY A 127 -4.59 -3.68 15.88
CA GLY A 127 -5.03 -4.72 16.82
C GLY A 127 -5.20 -6.11 16.20
N TYR A 128 -4.93 -6.29 14.93
CA TYR A 128 -5.08 -7.57 14.23
C TYR A 128 -3.75 -8.27 13.94
N THR A 129 -2.64 -7.54 13.75
CA THR A 129 -1.33 -8.07 13.42
C THR A 129 -0.45 -8.27 14.64
N THR A 130 0.21 -9.43 14.69
CA THR A 130 1.29 -9.69 15.66
C THR A 130 2.62 -9.83 14.91
N PHE A 131 3.74 -9.58 15.61
CA PHE A 131 5.07 -9.84 15.05
C PHE A 131 5.28 -11.30 14.63
N GLY A 132 4.55 -12.27 15.25
CA GLY A 132 4.56 -13.67 14.84
C GLY A 132 3.99 -13.91 13.43
N ASP A 133 3.07 -13.07 13.00
CA ASP A 133 2.48 -13.18 11.67
C ASP A 133 3.47 -12.71 10.58
N LEU A 134 4.39 -11.80 10.93
CA LEU A 134 5.41 -11.29 10.01
C LEU A 134 6.48 -12.34 9.65
N GLN A 135 6.68 -13.37 10.49
CA GLN A 135 7.71 -14.39 10.25
C GLN A 135 7.48 -15.22 8.97
N ASN A 136 6.23 -15.31 8.52
CA ASN A 136 5.83 -16.13 7.38
C ASN A 136 5.57 -15.35 6.11
N LEU A 137 5.69 -14.02 6.16
CA LEU A 137 5.44 -13.13 5.03
C LEU A 137 6.75 -12.47 4.61
N ASP A 138 7.10 -12.60 3.34
CA ASP A 138 8.27 -11.92 2.78
C ASP A 138 7.92 -10.45 2.43
N ILE A 139 7.77 -9.65 3.50
CA ILE A 139 7.34 -8.24 3.43
C ILE A 139 8.53 -7.34 3.09
N SER A 140 8.27 -6.25 2.40
CA SER A 140 9.25 -5.20 2.11
C SER A 140 9.11 -4.01 3.07
N VAL A 141 7.86 -3.65 3.39
CA VAL A 141 7.54 -2.49 4.22
C VAL A 141 6.38 -2.82 5.16
N VAL A 142 6.49 -2.41 6.41
CA VAL A 142 5.41 -2.43 7.40
C VAL A 142 4.85 -1.02 7.52
N LYS A 143 3.56 -0.82 7.23
CA LYS A 143 2.85 0.44 7.38
C LYS A 143 2.27 0.51 8.78
N ILE A 144 2.75 1.45 9.57
CA ILE A 144 2.33 1.66 10.97
C ILE A 144 1.09 2.52 10.97
N ASP A 145 0.01 1.99 11.58
CA ASP A 145 -1.30 2.64 11.62
C ASP A 145 -1.24 4.05 12.23
N LYS A 146 -2.10 4.91 11.71
CA LYS A 146 -2.20 6.31 12.13
C LYS A 146 -2.42 6.50 13.62
N THR A 147 -3.08 5.56 14.31
CA THR A 147 -3.34 5.68 15.76
C THR A 147 -2.05 5.64 16.56
N ILE A 148 -1.07 4.83 16.16
CA ILE A 148 0.27 4.79 16.76
C ILE A 148 1.04 6.07 16.40
N THR A 149 1.01 6.44 15.11
CA THR A 149 1.69 7.66 14.62
C THR A 149 1.18 8.91 15.34
N GLN A 150 -0.14 9.08 15.46
CA GLN A 150 -0.73 10.25 16.12
C GLN A 150 -0.42 10.33 17.61
N ASN A 151 -0.29 9.19 18.30
CA ASN A 151 0.10 9.14 19.70
C ASN A 151 1.61 9.33 19.93
N SER A 152 2.43 9.35 18.89
CA SER A 152 3.90 9.46 18.98
C SER A 152 4.41 10.75 19.64
N VAL A 153 3.57 11.76 19.77
CA VAL A 153 3.88 13.02 20.47
C VAL A 153 3.84 12.91 22.00
N THR A 154 3.32 11.80 22.54
CA THR A 154 3.37 11.49 23.97
C THR A 154 4.61 10.65 24.32
N ASP A 155 5.12 10.73 25.54
CA ASP A 155 6.28 9.93 25.97
C ASP A 155 6.05 8.42 25.77
N THR A 156 4.88 7.91 26.20
CA THR A 156 4.54 6.48 26.04
C THR A 156 4.37 6.10 24.57
N GLY A 157 3.68 6.93 23.78
CA GLY A 157 3.46 6.69 22.34
C GLY A 157 4.78 6.70 21.57
N PHE A 158 5.71 7.61 21.91
CA PHE A 158 7.03 7.64 21.30
C PHE A 158 7.84 6.36 21.61
N ILE A 159 7.81 5.88 22.86
CA ILE A 159 8.48 4.63 23.23
C ILE A 159 7.90 3.45 22.45
N ILE A 160 6.58 3.37 22.31
CA ILE A 160 5.91 2.30 21.55
C ILE A 160 6.34 2.36 20.08
N LEU A 161 6.20 3.51 19.44
CA LEU A 161 6.56 3.71 18.04
C LEU A 161 8.02 3.34 17.78
N LYS A 162 8.94 3.85 18.59
CA LYS A 162 10.38 3.59 18.46
C LYS A 162 10.72 2.10 18.57
N ASN A 163 10.07 1.36 19.47
CA ASN A 163 10.32 -0.07 19.61
C ASN A 163 9.72 -0.87 18.44
N ILE A 164 8.57 -0.47 17.88
CA ILE A 164 8.00 -1.07 16.68
C ILE A 164 8.97 -0.90 15.51
N ILE A 165 9.43 0.33 15.26
CA ILE A 165 10.36 0.66 14.16
C ILE A 165 11.65 -0.13 14.31
N ARG A 166 12.22 -0.16 15.53
CA ARG A 166 13.44 -0.93 15.80
C ARG A 166 13.24 -2.41 15.52
N THR A 167 12.16 -3.01 16.03
CA THR A 167 11.88 -4.44 15.82
C THR A 167 11.71 -4.76 14.33
N ALA A 168 10.99 -3.92 13.58
CA ALA A 168 10.86 -4.08 12.13
C ALA A 168 12.22 -4.02 11.43
N GLY A 169 13.08 -3.07 11.80
CA GLY A 169 14.42 -2.95 11.24
C GLY A 169 15.34 -4.13 11.60
N ASP A 170 15.27 -4.64 12.84
CA ASP A 170 16.04 -5.81 13.29
C ASP A 170 15.64 -7.10 12.52
N ILE A 171 14.39 -7.17 12.02
CA ILE A 171 13.89 -8.25 11.16
C ILE A 171 14.26 -8.04 9.68
N GLY A 172 14.62 -6.82 9.28
CA GLY A 172 14.98 -6.45 7.92
C GLY A 172 13.87 -5.77 7.10
N PHE A 173 12.78 -5.35 7.75
CA PHE A 173 11.70 -4.60 7.10
C PHE A 173 11.94 -3.09 7.18
N LYS A 174 11.52 -2.38 6.14
CA LYS A 174 11.34 -0.92 6.22
C LYS A 174 10.04 -0.60 6.90
N THR A 175 9.97 0.61 7.47
CA THR A 175 8.76 1.13 8.12
C THR A 175 8.22 2.34 7.38
N LEU A 176 6.88 2.47 7.36
CA LEU A 176 6.16 3.63 6.88
C LEU A 176 5.15 4.05 7.94
N CYS A 177 5.27 5.27 8.46
CA CYS A 177 4.29 5.83 9.40
C CYS A 177 3.19 6.56 8.62
N GLU A 178 1.94 6.17 8.87
CA GLU A 178 0.76 6.78 8.27
C GLU A 178 0.12 7.85 9.15
N GLY A 179 -0.68 8.72 8.53
CA GLY A 179 -1.53 9.67 9.24
C GLY A 179 -0.78 10.81 9.91
N ILE A 180 0.38 11.22 9.39
CA ILE A 180 1.09 12.42 9.84
C ILE A 180 0.28 13.65 9.41
N GLU A 181 -0.17 14.44 10.37
CA GLU A 181 -0.98 15.64 10.15
C GLU A 181 -0.33 16.91 10.68
N THR A 182 0.64 16.79 11.61
CA THR A 182 1.31 17.93 12.23
C THR A 182 2.83 17.81 12.18
N LYS A 183 3.50 18.95 12.36
CA LYS A 183 4.97 19.02 12.41
C LYS A 183 5.54 18.25 13.62
N GLU A 184 4.87 18.30 14.74
CA GLU A 184 5.29 17.60 15.95
C GLU A 184 5.27 16.07 15.76
N GLN A 185 4.27 15.55 15.02
CA GLN A 185 4.20 14.13 14.66
C GLN A 185 5.33 13.77 13.69
N GLU A 186 5.59 14.60 12.67
CA GLU A 186 6.71 14.40 11.75
C GLU A 186 8.05 14.31 12.51
N GLU A 187 8.35 15.29 13.38
CA GLU A 187 9.57 15.33 14.16
C GLU A 187 9.72 14.07 15.07
N ALA A 188 8.64 13.64 15.70
CA ALA A 188 8.62 12.44 16.52
C ALA A 188 8.90 11.17 15.70
N VAL A 189 8.28 11.03 14.53
CA VAL A 189 8.43 9.88 13.64
C VAL A 189 9.85 9.82 13.05
N ILE A 190 10.42 10.95 12.63
CA ILE A 190 11.81 11.05 12.17
C ILE A 190 12.77 10.67 13.30
N LYS A 191 12.57 11.22 14.50
CA LYS A 191 13.39 10.91 15.69
C LYS A 191 13.31 9.44 16.09
N ALA A 192 12.17 8.77 15.85
CA ALA A 192 12.01 7.35 16.09
C ALA A 192 12.76 6.48 15.05
N GLY A 193 13.19 7.03 13.91
CA GLY A 193 13.97 6.37 12.87
C GLY A 193 13.12 5.69 11.79
N CYS A 194 11.90 6.17 11.53
CA CYS A 194 11.05 5.64 10.46
C CYS A 194 11.64 5.91 9.08
N ASP A 195 11.52 4.94 8.17
CA ASP A 195 12.11 5.04 6.81
C ASP A 195 11.27 5.90 5.87
N LEU A 196 9.94 5.82 5.98
CA LEU A 196 8.99 6.45 5.08
C LEU A 196 7.86 7.14 5.86
N LEU A 197 7.40 8.27 5.35
CA LEU A 197 6.40 9.10 6.01
C LEU A 197 5.23 9.36 5.06
N GLN A 198 3.99 9.22 5.56
CA GLN A 198 2.77 9.45 4.81
C GLN A 198 1.73 10.19 5.66
N GLY A 199 1.11 11.24 5.11
CA GLY A 199 0.03 11.94 5.80
C GLY A 199 -0.40 13.24 5.14
N PHE A 200 -1.46 13.82 5.69
CA PHE A 200 -2.03 15.08 5.20
C PHE A 200 -1.11 16.29 5.44
N TYR A 201 -0.12 16.14 6.28
CA TYR A 201 0.93 17.14 6.46
C TYR A 201 1.72 17.39 5.17
N TYR A 202 1.91 16.36 4.35
CA TYR A 202 2.57 16.46 3.04
C TYR A 202 1.56 16.70 1.93
N TYR A 203 0.70 15.70 1.69
CA TYR A 203 -0.29 15.75 0.62
C TYR A 203 -1.58 15.05 1.05
N ARG A 204 -2.70 15.65 0.65
CA ARG A 204 -4.00 14.97 0.70
C ARG A 204 -4.20 14.14 -0.57
N PRO A 205 -5.00 13.07 -0.52
CA PRO A 205 -5.40 12.35 -1.74
C PRO A 205 -5.95 13.34 -2.79
N MET A 206 -5.41 13.26 -3.99
CA MET A 206 -5.73 14.19 -5.06
C MET A 206 -6.04 13.47 -6.37
N PRO A 207 -6.80 14.10 -7.29
CA PRO A 207 -7.00 13.57 -8.64
C PRO A 207 -5.69 13.48 -9.42
N VAL A 208 -5.61 12.52 -10.37
CA VAL A 208 -4.42 12.29 -11.19
C VAL A 208 -3.89 13.56 -11.87
N ALA A 209 -4.77 14.42 -12.38
CA ALA A 209 -4.37 15.69 -13.01
C ALA A 209 -3.66 16.67 -12.06
N GLN A 210 -3.92 16.59 -10.75
CA GLN A 210 -3.18 17.37 -9.75
C GLN A 210 -1.85 16.70 -9.41
N LEU A 211 -1.81 15.38 -9.31
CA LEU A 211 -0.59 14.61 -9.08
C LEU A 211 0.45 14.86 -10.19
N GLU A 212 0.00 14.96 -11.45
CA GLU A 212 0.88 15.27 -12.59
C GLU A 212 1.54 16.65 -12.45
N LYS A 213 0.85 17.63 -11.87
CA LYS A 213 1.46 18.95 -11.58
C LYS A 213 2.55 18.84 -10.53
N VAL A 214 2.28 18.08 -9.45
CA VAL A 214 3.28 17.83 -8.38
C VAL A 214 4.53 17.15 -8.93
N PHE A 215 4.38 16.17 -9.84
CA PHE A 215 5.53 15.53 -10.49
C PHE A 215 6.35 16.51 -11.32
N ASN A 216 5.70 17.38 -12.09
CA ASN A 216 6.37 18.37 -12.91
C ASN A 216 7.12 19.42 -12.07
N GLU A 217 6.54 19.87 -10.96
CA GLU A 217 7.17 20.80 -10.03
C GLU A 217 8.41 20.20 -9.36
N ASN A 218 8.35 18.92 -8.95
CA ASN A 218 9.49 18.22 -8.34
C ASN A 218 10.58 17.84 -9.34
N SER A 219 10.26 17.72 -10.63
CA SER A 219 11.25 17.41 -11.69
C SER A 219 12.05 18.63 -12.14
N GLY A 220 11.65 19.85 -11.77
CA GLY A 220 12.33 21.10 -12.11
C GLY A 220 13.41 21.55 -11.09
N GLY A 221 13.66 20.78 -10.05
CA GLY A 221 14.57 21.10 -8.94
C GLY A 221 15.81 20.20 -8.86
N VAL A 222 16.54 20.02 -9.99
CA VAL A 222 17.91 19.46 -10.01
C VAL A 222 18.81 20.36 -10.83
#